data_2e0968fe3b52045ec65a2e3ac6766b36
#
_entry.id   2e0968fe3b52045ec65a2e3ac6766b36
#
_cell.length_a   1.000
_cell.length_b   1.000
_cell.length_c   1.000
_cell.angle_alpha   90.00
_cell.angle_beta   90.00
_cell.angle_gamma   90.00
#
_symmetry.space_group_name_H-M   'P 1'
#
loop_
_entity.id
_entity.type
_entity.pdbx_description
1 polymer ?
#
loop_
_entity_poly.entity_id
_entity_poly.type
_entity_poly.pdbx_seq_one_letter_code
_entity_poly.pdbx_strand_id
1 'polypeptide(L)'
;MKKLIILGIVLGISLSGCKKDEPAPVQDNEFISTMRLTFTEGTNKLVYSIKDLDGDGGNAPVIDVIKLLPNKTYTFTTEFLDETKNPAVNLTSEIKAESAEHLVIFEPNSTNLLSVTRTDKDSRNFEVGLMATAKTTTAANGTMKVTLKHQPEVGGQPTKNGTATIGTTDFEGTFKVEIK
;
A
#
# COMPACT_ATOMS: atom_id res chain seq x y z
N MET A 1 -60.64 62.11 -16.44
CA MET A 1 -60.35 60.67 -16.65
C MET A 1 -58.89 60.44 -16.27
N LYS A 2 -58.62 60.02 -15.03
CA LYS A 2 -57.30 59.79 -14.52
C LYS A 2 -56.96 58.29 -14.70
N LYS A 3 -55.94 57.98 -15.50
CA LYS A 3 -55.42 56.60 -15.65
C LYS A 3 -54.42 56.35 -14.53
N LEU A 4 -54.73 55.37 -13.69
CA LEU A 4 -53.86 54.86 -12.63
C LEU A 4 -52.94 53.78 -13.24
N ILE A 5 -51.64 54.05 -13.23
CA ILE A 5 -50.61 53.07 -13.63
C ILE A 5 -50.16 52.33 -12.36
N ILE A 6 -50.46 51.06 -12.27
CA ILE A 6 -49.97 50.19 -11.18
C ILE A 6 -48.63 49.61 -11.65
N LEU A 7 -47.57 50.04 -10.95
CA LEU A 7 -46.22 49.51 -11.14
C LEU A 7 -46.04 48.27 -10.28
N GLY A 8 -46.03 47.10 -10.90
CA GLY A 8 -45.79 45.83 -10.22
C GLY A 8 -44.30 45.62 -9.95
N ILE A 9 -43.93 45.59 -8.67
CA ILE A 9 -42.58 45.21 -8.23
C ILE A 9 -42.51 43.68 -8.19
N VAL A 10 -41.73 43.09 -9.10
CA VAL A 10 -41.38 41.68 -9.07
C VAL A 10 -40.21 41.49 -8.13
N LEU A 11 -40.47 40.93 -6.94
CA LEU A 11 -39.45 40.57 -5.93
C LEU A 11 -38.81 39.22 -6.35
N GLY A 12 -37.62 39.29 -6.93
CA GLY A 12 -36.83 38.10 -7.28
C GLY A 12 -36.25 37.41 -6.01
N ILE A 13 -36.78 36.24 -5.68
CA ILE A 13 -36.24 35.43 -4.61
C ILE A 13 -35.06 34.62 -5.18
N SER A 14 -33.84 35.05 -4.90
CA SER A 14 -32.62 34.28 -5.18
C SER A 14 -32.51 33.14 -4.18
N LEU A 15 -32.84 31.92 -4.62
CA LEU A 15 -32.55 30.69 -3.88
C LEU A 15 -31.03 30.42 -3.95
N SER A 16 -30.27 30.87 -2.95
CA SER A 16 -28.91 30.43 -2.73
C SER A 16 -28.95 28.98 -2.25
N GLY A 17 -28.81 28.05 -3.19
CA GLY A 17 -28.60 26.64 -2.86
C GLY A 17 -27.24 26.48 -2.18
N CYS A 18 -27.22 26.27 -0.87
CA CYS A 18 -26.05 25.73 -0.21
C CYS A 18 -25.75 24.38 -0.85
N LYS A 19 -24.63 24.25 -1.57
CA LYS A 19 -24.01 22.95 -1.83
C LYS A 19 -23.65 22.40 -0.46
N LYS A 20 -24.36 21.32 -0.08
CA LYS A 20 -23.91 20.46 1.01
C LYS A 20 -22.57 19.90 0.54
N ASP A 21 -21.48 20.25 1.20
CA ASP A 21 -20.21 19.54 1.02
C ASP A 21 -20.50 18.09 1.37
N GLU A 22 -20.50 17.21 0.38
CA GLU A 22 -20.47 15.76 0.65
C GLU A 22 -19.18 15.52 1.45
N PRO A 23 -19.27 14.87 2.62
CA PRO A 23 -18.07 14.46 3.32
C PRO A 23 -17.25 13.63 2.34
N ALA A 24 -15.95 13.94 2.22
CA ALA A 24 -15.03 13.12 1.46
C ALA A 24 -15.24 11.65 1.87
N PRO A 25 -15.25 10.69 0.93
CA PRO A 25 -15.39 9.29 1.27
C PRO A 25 -14.35 8.99 2.35
N VAL A 26 -14.83 8.54 3.51
CA VAL A 26 -13.97 7.95 4.54
C VAL A 26 -13.42 6.72 3.86
N GLN A 27 -12.17 6.74 3.46
CA GLN A 27 -11.47 5.53 3.06
C GLN A 27 -11.46 4.66 4.32
N ASP A 28 -12.27 3.61 4.33
CA ASP A 28 -12.13 2.55 5.32
C ASP A 28 -10.72 1.99 5.11
N ASN A 29 -9.82 2.35 6.03
CA ASN A 29 -8.46 1.83 6.02
C ASN A 29 -8.62 0.34 6.31
N GLU A 30 -8.55 -0.49 5.26
CA GLU A 30 -8.70 -1.93 5.40
C GLU A 30 -7.62 -2.45 6.33
N PHE A 31 -8.05 -3.21 7.36
CA PHE A 31 -7.12 -3.73 8.35
C PHE A 31 -6.25 -4.83 7.73
N ILE A 32 -4.97 -4.53 7.51
CA ILE A 32 -3.99 -5.49 7.04
C ILE A 32 -3.42 -6.23 8.26
N SER A 33 -3.90 -7.44 8.51
CA SER A 33 -3.43 -8.28 9.61
C SER A 33 -2.23 -9.14 9.23
N THR A 34 -1.99 -9.37 7.95
CA THR A 34 -0.90 -10.26 7.49
C THR A 34 -0.28 -9.73 6.21
N MET A 35 1.04 -9.63 6.21
CA MET A 35 1.82 -9.45 5.00
C MET A 35 2.65 -10.71 4.74
N ARG A 36 2.68 -11.17 3.49
CA ARG A 36 3.34 -12.40 3.08
C ARG A 36 4.26 -12.16 1.90
N LEU A 37 5.47 -12.68 1.98
CA LEU A 37 6.43 -12.71 0.89
C LEU A 37 6.61 -14.16 0.43
N THR A 38 6.47 -14.40 -0.88
CA THR A 38 6.72 -15.72 -1.48
C THR A 38 7.90 -15.61 -2.43
N PHE A 39 9.07 -16.06 -1.97
CA PHE A 39 10.29 -16.14 -2.78
C PHE A 39 10.31 -17.41 -3.63
N THR A 40 10.73 -17.29 -4.87
CA THR A 40 10.81 -18.41 -5.84
C THR A 40 12.21 -18.48 -6.46
N GLU A 41 12.83 -19.66 -6.40
CA GLU A 41 14.06 -20.00 -7.12
C GLU A 41 13.82 -21.33 -7.86
N GLY A 42 13.76 -21.28 -9.19
CA GLY A 42 13.34 -22.41 -10.01
C GLY A 42 11.92 -22.90 -9.63
N THR A 43 11.81 -24.12 -9.12
CA THR A 43 10.52 -24.68 -8.65
C THR A 43 10.32 -24.54 -7.14
N ASN A 44 11.34 -24.10 -6.41
CA ASN A 44 11.28 -23.98 -4.95
C ASN A 44 10.57 -22.67 -4.56
N LYS A 45 9.64 -22.78 -3.60
CA LYS A 45 8.94 -21.63 -3.02
C LYS A 45 9.23 -21.57 -1.52
N LEU A 46 9.61 -20.39 -1.04
CA LEU A 46 9.83 -20.10 0.37
C LEU A 46 8.87 -18.98 0.77
N VAL A 47 8.06 -19.23 1.78
CA VAL A 47 7.01 -18.29 2.23
C VAL A 47 7.38 -17.77 3.60
N TYR A 48 7.31 -16.45 3.77
CA TYR A 48 7.57 -15.75 5.03
C TYR A 48 6.48 -14.72 5.27
N SER A 49 6.04 -14.58 6.51
CA SER A 49 4.96 -13.68 6.87
C SER A 49 5.29 -12.82 8.09
N ILE A 50 4.66 -11.67 8.15
CA ILE A 50 4.42 -10.90 9.36
C ILE A 50 2.92 -10.97 9.62
N LYS A 51 2.53 -11.43 10.80
CA LYS A 51 1.14 -11.61 11.19
C LYS A 51 0.86 -10.89 12.50
N ASP A 52 -0.10 -9.96 12.46
CA ASP A 52 -0.63 -9.21 13.57
C ASP A 52 -2.17 -9.24 13.50
N LEU A 53 -2.80 -10.11 14.26
CA LEU A 53 -4.26 -10.34 14.17
C LEU A 53 -5.06 -9.39 15.07
N ASP A 54 -4.46 -8.74 16.03
CA ASP A 54 -5.10 -7.86 17.00
C ASP A 54 -4.67 -6.39 16.88
N GLY A 55 -3.71 -6.09 15.97
CA GLY A 55 -3.28 -4.73 15.62
C GLY A 55 -2.50 -4.03 16.71
N ASP A 56 -2.37 -2.72 16.55
CA ASP A 56 -1.59 -1.87 17.46
C ASP A 56 -2.08 -1.99 18.92
N GLY A 57 -1.15 -2.29 19.82
CA GLY A 57 -1.42 -2.38 21.27
C GLY A 57 -1.89 -3.74 21.77
N GLY A 58 -2.00 -4.74 20.88
CA GLY A 58 -2.29 -6.13 21.21
C GLY A 58 -1.03 -6.94 21.56
N ASN A 59 -1.02 -8.22 21.17
CA ASN A 59 0.16 -9.06 21.29
C ASN A 59 1.21 -8.65 20.24
N ALA A 60 2.47 -8.97 20.52
CA ALA A 60 3.52 -8.72 19.52
C ALA A 60 3.27 -9.53 18.23
N PRO A 61 3.48 -8.95 17.03
CA PRO A 61 3.35 -9.66 15.77
C PRO A 61 4.19 -10.94 15.72
N VAL A 62 3.67 -11.98 15.09
CA VAL A 62 4.43 -13.19 14.75
C VAL A 62 5.16 -12.92 13.45
N ILE A 63 6.51 -12.96 13.48
CA ILE A 63 7.34 -12.62 12.33
C ILE A 63 8.28 -13.78 12.01
N ASP A 64 8.21 -14.26 10.77
CA ASP A 64 9.14 -15.28 10.27
C ASP A 64 10.54 -14.71 10.08
N VAL A 65 11.55 -15.58 10.12
CA VAL A 65 12.92 -15.24 9.72
C VAL A 65 13.10 -15.63 8.26
N ILE A 66 13.39 -14.67 7.39
CA ILE A 66 13.71 -14.92 5.97
C ILE A 66 15.07 -15.65 5.91
N LYS A 67 15.09 -16.85 5.33
CA LYS A 67 16.29 -17.67 5.14
C LYS A 67 16.50 -17.92 3.66
N LEU A 68 17.57 -17.39 3.08
CA LEU A 68 17.90 -17.50 1.67
C LEU A 68 19.33 -18.00 1.48
N LEU A 69 19.59 -18.65 0.35
CA LEU A 69 20.94 -19.10 0.00
C LEU A 69 21.78 -17.91 -0.51
N PRO A 70 23.11 -17.93 -0.30
CA PRO A 70 24.02 -16.89 -0.79
C PRO A 70 24.20 -16.96 -2.32
N ASN A 71 24.49 -15.80 -2.90
CA ASN A 71 24.79 -15.63 -4.34
C ASN A 71 23.67 -16.15 -5.26
N LYS A 72 22.40 -15.94 -4.84
CA LYS A 72 21.21 -16.34 -5.58
C LYS A 72 20.37 -15.16 -6.01
N THR A 73 19.55 -15.38 -7.03
CA THR A 73 18.50 -14.46 -7.45
C THR A 73 17.15 -15.14 -7.29
N TYR A 74 16.27 -14.50 -6.54
CA TYR A 74 14.89 -14.93 -6.33
C TYR A 74 13.94 -13.96 -7.01
N THR A 75 12.88 -14.44 -7.62
CA THR A 75 11.68 -13.63 -7.83
C THR A 75 10.82 -13.75 -6.58
N PHE A 76 10.07 -12.70 -6.22
CA PHE A 76 9.10 -12.84 -5.13
C PHE A 76 7.86 -11.97 -5.34
N THR A 77 6.78 -12.39 -4.70
CA THR A 77 5.51 -11.67 -4.65
C THR A 77 5.22 -11.22 -3.23
N THR A 78 4.52 -10.10 -3.12
CA THR A 78 4.00 -9.55 -1.86
C THR A 78 2.49 -9.70 -1.85
N GLU A 79 1.94 -10.22 -0.75
CA GLU A 79 0.50 -10.32 -0.51
C GLU A 79 0.15 -9.63 0.81
N PHE A 80 -1.00 -8.97 0.82
CA PHE A 80 -1.60 -8.34 2.00
C PHE A 80 -2.97 -8.96 2.25
N LEU A 81 -3.23 -9.36 3.50
CA LEU A 81 -4.40 -10.15 3.88
C LEU A 81 -5.02 -9.59 5.15
N ASP A 82 -6.35 -9.67 5.23
CA ASP A 82 -7.08 -9.61 6.50
C ASP A 82 -7.46 -11.04 6.92
N GLU A 83 -6.64 -11.66 7.77
CA GLU A 83 -6.88 -12.99 8.33
C GLU A 83 -7.74 -12.96 9.60
N THR A 84 -8.23 -11.80 10.03
CA THR A 84 -9.24 -11.70 11.09
C THR A 84 -10.62 -12.12 10.58
N LYS A 85 -10.82 -12.14 9.28
CA LYS A 85 -12.04 -12.59 8.61
C LYS A 85 -12.01 -14.09 8.35
N ASN A 86 -13.19 -14.71 8.23
CA ASN A 86 -13.32 -16.11 7.86
C ASN A 86 -14.39 -16.27 6.75
N PRO A 87 -14.01 -16.59 5.51
CA PRO A 87 -12.64 -16.80 5.04
C PRO A 87 -11.79 -15.52 5.08
N ALA A 88 -10.45 -15.67 5.12
CA ALA A 88 -9.51 -14.55 5.03
C ALA A 88 -9.74 -13.74 3.74
N VAL A 89 -9.69 -12.42 3.85
CA VAL A 89 -9.81 -11.50 2.71
C VAL A 89 -8.43 -11.23 2.12
N ASN A 90 -8.31 -11.34 0.80
CA ASN A 90 -7.07 -10.98 0.10
C ASN A 90 -7.17 -9.56 -0.43
N LEU A 91 -6.50 -8.62 0.26
CA LEU A 91 -6.46 -7.19 -0.06
C LEU A 91 -5.50 -6.86 -1.22
N THR A 92 -4.63 -7.81 -1.60
CA THR A 92 -3.64 -7.60 -2.67
C THR A 92 -4.28 -7.26 -4.02
N SER A 93 -5.47 -7.81 -4.29
CA SER A 93 -6.19 -7.55 -5.55
C SER A 93 -6.70 -6.12 -5.63
N GLU A 94 -7.11 -5.52 -4.52
CA GLU A 94 -7.53 -4.13 -4.41
C GLU A 94 -6.33 -3.19 -4.52
N ILE A 95 -5.28 -3.42 -3.73
CA ILE A 95 -4.00 -2.70 -3.83
C ILE A 95 -3.46 -2.72 -5.28
N LYS A 96 -3.64 -3.84 -5.99
CA LYS A 96 -3.27 -3.97 -7.39
C LYS A 96 -4.17 -3.14 -8.32
N ALA A 97 -5.48 -3.12 -8.08
CA ALA A 97 -6.42 -2.31 -8.87
C ALA A 97 -6.12 -0.82 -8.69
N GLU A 98 -5.74 -0.42 -7.48
CA GLU A 98 -5.33 0.93 -7.09
C GLU A 98 -3.81 1.14 -7.13
N SER A 99 -3.12 0.43 -7.99
CA SER A 99 -1.64 0.48 -8.08
C SER A 99 -1.09 1.89 -8.35
N ALA A 100 -1.90 2.78 -8.96
CA ALA A 100 -1.54 4.18 -9.16
C ALA A 100 -1.40 4.98 -7.84
N GLU A 101 -1.89 4.43 -6.73
CA GLU A 101 -1.90 5.07 -5.41
C GLU A 101 -1.09 4.29 -4.36
N HIS A 102 -0.67 3.04 -4.66
CA HIS A 102 0.06 2.20 -3.74
C HIS A 102 1.52 1.99 -4.15
N LEU A 103 2.41 1.91 -3.14
CA LEU A 103 3.83 1.63 -3.31
C LEU A 103 4.35 0.75 -2.17
N VAL A 104 4.85 -0.44 -2.50
CA VAL A 104 5.56 -1.30 -1.56
C VAL A 104 7.05 -0.98 -1.61
N ILE A 105 7.64 -0.75 -0.44
CA ILE A 105 9.04 -0.37 -0.29
C ILE A 105 9.75 -1.47 0.49
N PHE A 106 10.93 -1.86 0.00
CA PHE A 106 11.81 -2.85 0.64
C PHE A 106 13.12 -2.17 1.01
N GLU A 107 13.45 -2.19 2.30
CA GLU A 107 14.65 -1.53 2.84
C GLU A 107 15.52 -2.55 3.59
N PRO A 108 16.40 -3.29 2.88
CA PRO A 108 17.44 -4.06 3.54
C PRO A 108 18.34 -3.12 4.33
N ASN A 109 18.72 -3.49 5.56
CA ASN A 109 19.60 -2.65 6.39
C ASN A 109 21.05 -2.57 5.89
N SER A 110 21.40 -3.37 4.87
CA SER A 110 22.69 -3.34 4.20
C SER A 110 22.58 -3.86 2.77
N THR A 111 23.25 -3.19 1.85
CA THR A 111 23.40 -3.65 0.46
C THR A 111 24.28 -4.91 0.36
N ASN A 112 25.10 -5.18 1.40
CA ASN A 112 25.87 -6.42 1.53
C ASN A 112 25.03 -7.61 1.98
N LEU A 113 23.76 -7.42 2.32
CA LEU A 113 22.83 -8.48 2.67
C LEU A 113 22.13 -8.98 1.39
N LEU A 114 21.35 -8.13 0.81
CA LEU A 114 20.65 -8.37 -0.45
C LEU A 114 20.25 -7.04 -1.11
N SER A 115 20.02 -7.06 -2.40
CA SER A 115 19.37 -5.95 -3.12
C SER A 115 17.99 -6.38 -3.59
N VAL A 116 17.04 -5.45 -3.57
CA VAL A 116 15.67 -5.66 -4.06
C VAL A 116 15.43 -4.71 -5.23
N THR A 117 14.82 -5.26 -6.29
CA THR A 117 14.35 -4.50 -7.46
C THR A 117 12.88 -4.84 -7.70
N ARG A 118 11.99 -3.86 -7.60
CA ARG A 118 10.58 -4.00 -7.97
C ARG A 118 10.45 -4.20 -9.47
N THR A 119 9.54 -5.08 -9.91
CA THR A 119 9.43 -5.46 -11.33
C THR A 119 8.07 -5.16 -11.94
N ASP A 120 7.07 -4.86 -11.14
CA ASP A 120 5.74 -4.45 -11.57
C ASP A 120 5.62 -2.91 -11.55
N LYS A 121 4.71 -2.41 -12.40
CA LYS A 121 4.49 -0.98 -12.60
C LYS A 121 3.01 -0.67 -12.72
N ASP A 122 2.65 0.54 -12.31
CA ASP A 122 1.32 1.12 -12.52
C ASP A 122 1.14 1.68 -13.95
N SER A 123 -0.05 2.21 -14.22
CA SER A 123 -0.43 2.81 -15.51
C SER A 123 0.41 4.04 -15.88
N ARG A 124 1.07 4.69 -14.92
CA ARG A 124 1.97 5.84 -15.10
C ARG A 124 3.44 5.45 -15.14
N ASN A 125 3.73 4.13 -15.19
CA ASN A 125 5.08 3.57 -15.24
C ASN A 125 5.90 3.75 -13.94
N PHE A 126 5.26 4.08 -12.80
CA PHE A 126 5.90 4.01 -11.49
C PHE A 126 5.86 2.58 -10.95
N GLU A 127 6.89 2.20 -10.22
CA GLU A 127 6.96 0.90 -9.55
C GLU A 127 5.84 0.74 -8.50
N VAL A 128 5.36 -0.50 -8.33
CA VAL A 128 4.33 -0.86 -7.32
C VAL A 128 4.95 -1.68 -6.19
N GLY A 129 5.61 -2.80 -6.50
CA GLY A 129 6.30 -3.66 -5.55
C GLY A 129 5.49 -4.86 -5.07
N LEU A 130 4.38 -5.21 -5.75
CA LEU A 130 3.71 -6.49 -5.53
C LEU A 130 4.51 -7.64 -6.14
N MET A 131 5.40 -7.33 -7.09
CA MET A 131 6.36 -8.26 -7.69
C MET A 131 7.76 -7.64 -7.65
N ALA A 132 8.75 -8.45 -7.24
CA ALA A 132 10.13 -7.99 -7.17
C ALA A 132 11.13 -9.13 -7.40
N THR A 133 12.41 -8.76 -7.57
CA THR A 133 13.55 -9.67 -7.50
C THR A 133 14.42 -9.31 -6.31
N ALA A 134 14.94 -10.33 -5.62
CA ALA A 134 15.97 -10.19 -4.59
C ALA A 134 17.24 -10.88 -5.04
N LYS A 135 18.37 -10.18 -4.98
CA LYS A 135 19.68 -10.75 -5.25
C LYS A 135 20.48 -10.77 -3.96
N THR A 136 20.75 -11.98 -3.43
CA THR A 136 21.56 -12.17 -2.23
C THR A 136 23.05 -12.07 -2.56
N THR A 137 23.84 -11.67 -1.57
CA THR A 137 25.30 -11.62 -1.63
C THR A 137 25.91 -12.86 -0.93
N THR A 138 27.03 -12.70 -0.28
CA THR A 138 27.65 -13.74 0.55
C THR A 138 26.85 -13.99 1.83
N ALA A 139 27.18 -15.01 2.60
CA ALA A 139 26.55 -15.32 3.87
C ALA A 139 26.59 -14.10 4.80
N ALA A 140 25.43 -13.69 5.33
CA ALA A 140 25.24 -12.51 6.16
C ALA A 140 23.94 -12.59 6.95
N ASN A 141 23.85 -11.82 8.03
CA ASN A 141 22.62 -11.60 8.79
C ASN A 141 22.26 -10.12 8.79
N GLY A 142 20.96 -9.82 8.80
CA GLY A 142 20.49 -8.46 8.85
C GLY A 142 18.98 -8.37 9.00
N THR A 143 18.41 -7.27 8.54
CA THR A 143 16.97 -7.03 8.53
C THR A 143 16.53 -6.46 7.19
N MET A 144 15.26 -6.66 6.86
CA MET A 144 14.60 -6.00 5.75
C MET A 144 13.26 -5.43 6.26
N LYS A 145 13.14 -4.10 6.24
CA LYS A 145 11.88 -3.43 6.49
C LYS A 145 11.05 -3.45 5.21
N VAL A 146 9.76 -3.68 5.35
CA VAL A 146 8.76 -3.60 4.27
C VAL A 146 7.68 -2.63 4.69
N THR A 147 7.37 -1.69 3.81
CA THR A 147 6.35 -0.66 4.04
C THR A 147 5.39 -0.63 2.84
N LEU A 148 4.09 -0.67 3.10
CA LEU A 148 3.07 -0.31 2.11
C LEU A 148 2.68 1.16 2.33
N LYS A 149 2.84 1.96 1.29
CA LYS A 149 2.42 3.37 1.27
C LYS A 149 1.17 3.51 0.44
N HIS A 150 0.22 4.32 0.95
CA HIS A 150 -0.93 4.80 0.21
C HIS A 150 -0.72 6.27 -0.13
N GLN A 151 -0.77 6.58 -1.42
CA GLN A 151 -0.46 7.88 -2.02
C GLN A 151 -1.63 8.33 -2.92
N PRO A 152 -2.83 8.58 -2.34
CA PRO A 152 -4.05 8.83 -3.10
C PRO A 152 -3.97 10.17 -3.84
N GLU A 153 -4.86 10.35 -4.81
CA GLU A 153 -5.03 11.63 -5.48
C GLU A 153 -5.46 12.73 -4.50
N VAL A 154 -4.90 13.92 -4.67
CA VAL A 154 -5.30 15.12 -3.92
C VAL A 154 -5.81 16.17 -4.89
N GLY A 155 -7.07 16.57 -4.73
CA GLY A 155 -7.70 17.55 -5.62
C GLY A 155 -7.78 17.08 -7.07
N GLY A 156 -7.94 15.76 -7.30
CA GLY A 156 -7.97 15.14 -8.63
C GLY A 156 -6.60 15.07 -9.31
N GLN A 157 -5.51 15.27 -8.55
CA GLN A 157 -4.15 15.17 -9.06
C GLN A 157 -3.43 13.99 -8.40
N PRO A 158 -2.77 13.12 -9.19
CA PRO A 158 -2.01 12.01 -8.67
C PRO A 158 -0.85 12.49 -7.79
N THR A 159 -0.70 11.91 -6.61
CA THR A 159 0.40 12.25 -5.69
C THR A 159 1.57 11.28 -5.81
N LYS A 160 1.32 10.01 -6.13
CA LYS A 160 2.39 9.00 -6.27
C LYS A 160 3.43 9.44 -7.31
N ASN A 161 4.68 9.50 -6.89
CA ASN A 161 5.83 9.91 -7.71
C ASN A 161 7.00 8.93 -7.64
N GLY A 162 6.78 7.71 -7.11
CA GLY A 162 7.79 6.67 -6.96
C GLY A 162 8.66 6.79 -5.70
N THR A 163 8.42 7.79 -4.83
CA THR A 163 9.17 7.97 -3.59
C THR A 163 8.37 7.54 -2.35
N ALA A 164 9.08 7.19 -1.27
CA ALA A 164 8.51 6.81 0.02
C ALA A 164 8.00 7.99 0.87
N THR A 165 8.33 9.22 0.48
CA THR A 165 8.16 10.41 1.32
C THR A 165 6.75 10.97 1.33
N ILE A 166 5.89 10.49 0.43
CA ILE A 166 4.51 10.97 0.24
C ILE A 166 3.53 9.91 0.74
N GLY A 167 2.35 10.37 1.19
CA GLY A 167 1.22 9.53 1.57
C GLY A 167 1.31 8.95 2.98
N THR A 168 0.31 8.16 3.33
CA THR A 168 0.20 7.45 4.61
C THR A 168 0.89 6.09 4.57
N THR A 169 1.03 5.44 5.70
CA THR A 169 1.53 4.07 5.82
C THR A 169 0.37 3.18 6.23
N ASP A 170 0.02 2.20 5.37
CA ASP A 170 -1.03 1.24 5.64
C ASP A 170 -0.50 -0.02 6.31
N PHE A 171 0.77 -0.35 6.05
CA PHE A 171 1.46 -1.45 6.70
C PHE A 171 2.96 -1.15 6.81
N GLU A 172 3.57 -1.53 7.94
CA GLU A 172 5.02 -1.55 8.12
C GLU A 172 5.42 -2.76 8.97
N GLY A 173 6.49 -3.44 8.58
CA GLY A 173 7.05 -4.53 9.35
C GLY A 173 8.49 -4.84 8.98
N THR A 174 9.21 -5.48 9.90
CA THR A 174 10.65 -5.75 9.72
C THR A 174 10.97 -7.21 9.94
N PHE A 175 11.40 -7.89 8.88
CA PHE A 175 11.93 -9.25 8.96
C PHE A 175 13.38 -9.28 9.44
N LYS A 176 13.73 -10.31 10.21
CA LYS A 176 15.13 -10.77 10.28
C LYS A 176 15.45 -11.53 8.99
N VAL A 177 16.67 -11.37 8.48
CA VAL A 177 17.16 -12.02 7.26
C VAL A 177 18.45 -12.75 7.55
N GLU A 178 18.51 -14.02 7.19
CA GLU A 178 19.69 -14.89 7.28
C GLU A 178 20.05 -15.39 5.87
N ILE A 179 21.21 -15.03 5.37
CA ILE A 179 21.77 -15.57 4.14
C ILE A 179 22.80 -16.63 4.52
N LYS A 180 22.51 -17.93 4.25
CA LYS A 180 23.37 -19.06 4.67
C LYS A 180 23.21 -20.30 3.78
#